data_f923a1314f32cc8c4d88e26a53bddafe
#
_entry.id   f923a1314f32cc8c4d88e26a53bddafe
#
_cell.length_a   1.000
_cell.length_b   1.000
_cell.length_c   1.000
_cell.angle_alpha   90.00
_cell.angle_beta   90.00
_cell.angle_gamma   90.00
#
_symmetry.space_group_name_H-M   'P 1'
#
loop_
_entity.id
_entity.type
_entity.pdbx_description
1 polymer ?
#
loop_
_entity_poly.entity_id
_entity_poly.type
_entity_poly.pdbx_seq_one_letter_code
_entity_poly.pdbx_strand_id
1 'polypeptide(L)'
;MSFSFSQKKHSSGARLMTEGNIAKQLILFALPLLVGNLFQQLYNTVDSIVVGNYVSKTALAAVGSTDCIINTIIGFFSGLSTGAGVVISHNFGSRDDKALHCTVHTTIALTLVLAVFFTIAGLFLSPFFLRLMDTPEDVLPESSRYLTIYFAGVSGLMLYNMGAGILRAVGDSTRPLYILIVCAVTNIILDLVFVIVFHMGVSGVAYATIISQWISAILVLSILTKETNAYKLVWKDLRIDKATTLSILRIGFPAGLQMAVTSFSNVFVQSYINHFGSSCMAGWTTYGKLDKFCLLPIQSVGLSVTTFVGQNLGAGNMNRAKKGTTTALIIAIGTAIILMFPVLLFAPTLTSLFTQDEEVLAFGVRFIRLMMPFYIAICFNQIYANALRGAGNSTAPMVIMMGSFIVFRQIYLFIISKCFDTITSVALGYPFGWILCSVLLFIYYHKVGLHSKKKI
;
A
#
# COMPACT_ATOMS: atom_id res chain seq x y z
N MET A 1 0.19 33.79 -39.74
CA MET A 1 0.68 34.05 -38.37
C MET A 1 0.78 32.71 -37.64
N SER A 2 1.98 32.14 -37.62
CA SER A 2 2.25 30.86 -36.93
C SER A 2 2.42 31.13 -35.42
N PHE A 3 1.49 30.72 -34.63
CA PHE A 3 1.65 30.71 -33.17
C PHE A 3 2.59 29.55 -32.77
N SER A 4 3.85 29.88 -32.55
CA SER A 4 4.81 29.04 -31.87
C SER A 4 4.34 28.86 -30.42
N PHE A 5 3.76 27.69 -30.10
CA PHE A 5 3.54 27.29 -28.69
C PHE A 5 4.90 26.98 -28.09
N SER A 6 5.44 27.96 -27.35
CA SER A 6 6.57 27.78 -26.44
C SER A 6 6.28 26.58 -25.55
N GLN A 7 7.08 25.53 -25.64
CA GLN A 7 7.15 24.46 -24.63
C GLN A 7 7.51 25.09 -23.27
N LYS A 8 6.50 25.39 -22.45
CA LYS A 8 6.74 25.71 -21.04
C LYS A 8 7.51 24.53 -20.45
N LYS A 9 8.75 24.77 -20.01
CA LYS A 9 9.53 23.84 -19.18
C LYS A 9 8.63 23.33 -18.06
N HIS A 10 8.18 22.08 -18.15
CA HIS A 10 7.53 21.42 -17.03
C HIS A 10 8.46 21.46 -15.83
N SER A 11 7.94 21.79 -14.65
CA SER A 11 8.69 21.73 -13.40
C SER A 11 9.37 20.36 -13.25
N SER A 12 10.51 20.31 -12.60
CA SER A 12 11.48 19.21 -12.61
C SER A 12 11.01 17.83 -12.13
N GLY A 13 9.72 17.61 -11.86
CA GLY A 13 9.16 16.38 -11.34
C GLY A 13 8.00 15.78 -12.15
N ALA A 14 7.03 16.59 -12.62
CA ALA A 14 5.84 16.08 -13.30
C ALA A 14 6.17 15.51 -14.70
N ARG A 15 5.63 14.31 -15.00
CA ARG A 15 5.86 13.63 -16.29
C ARG A 15 4.55 13.16 -16.89
N LEU A 16 4.29 13.59 -18.14
CA LEU A 16 3.23 13.01 -18.94
C LEU A 16 3.65 11.64 -19.47
N MET A 17 2.84 10.62 -19.14
CA MET A 17 3.07 9.24 -19.57
C MET A 17 2.33 8.88 -20.86
N THR A 18 1.83 9.90 -21.56
CA THR A 18 1.02 9.76 -22.79
C THR A 18 1.86 9.59 -24.05
N GLU A 19 3.17 9.84 -23.99
CA GLU A 19 4.10 9.78 -25.13
C GLU A 19 5.35 8.98 -24.79
N GLY A 20 6.16 8.62 -25.79
CA GLY A 20 7.44 7.94 -25.61
C GLY A 20 7.34 6.43 -25.33
N ASN A 21 8.46 5.81 -24.95
CA ASN A 21 8.55 4.35 -24.71
C ASN A 21 7.82 3.94 -23.44
N ILE A 22 6.86 3.03 -23.56
CA ILE A 22 5.98 2.57 -22.46
C ILE A 22 6.78 1.91 -21.35
N ALA A 23 7.64 0.94 -21.69
CA ALA A 23 8.39 0.17 -20.69
C ALA A 23 9.33 1.08 -19.89
N LYS A 24 10.04 2.00 -20.56
CA LYS A 24 10.91 2.98 -19.92
C LYS A 24 10.14 3.86 -18.92
N GLN A 25 8.95 4.33 -19.28
CA GLN A 25 8.14 5.17 -18.41
C GLN A 25 7.64 4.41 -17.19
N LEU A 26 7.14 3.19 -17.36
CA LEU A 26 6.69 2.33 -16.26
C LEU A 26 7.83 2.02 -15.29
N ILE A 27 9.01 1.63 -15.79
CA ILE A 27 10.17 1.30 -14.95
C ILE A 27 10.68 2.53 -14.21
N LEU A 28 10.87 3.67 -14.93
CA LEU A 28 11.37 4.91 -14.31
C LEU A 28 10.41 5.47 -13.25
N PHE A 29 9.12 5.18 -13.37
CA PHE A 29 8.14 5.57 -12.36
C PHE A 29 8.06 4.55 -11.22
N ALA A 30 8.13 3.25 -11.51
CA ALA A 30 8.06 2.18 -10.50
C ALA A 30 9.31 2.11 -9.61
N LEU A 31 10.50 2.41 -10.15
CA LEU A 31 11.76 2.30 -9.40
C LEU A 31 11.82 3.19 -8.15
N PRO A 32 11.50 4.50 -8.21
CA PRO A 32 11.43 5.33 -7.02
C PRO A 32 10.38 4.84 -6.01
N LEU A 33 9.24 4.32 -6.47
CA LEU A 33 8.23 3.74 -5.58
C LEU A 33 8.75 2.51 -4.85
N LEU A 34 9.46 1.62 -5.57
CA LEU A 34 10.09 0.45 -4.98
C LEU A 34 11.10 0.84 -3.91
N VAL A 35 12.01 1.76 -4.22
CA VAL A 35 13.02 2.22 -3.27
C VAL A 35 12.37 2.89 -2.05
N GLY A 36 11.33 3.71 -2.25
CA GLY A 36 10.58 4.32 -1.15
C GLY A 36 9.92 3.29 -0.24
N ASN A 37 9.27 2.27 -0.82
CA ASN A 37 8.66 1.19 -0.07
C ASN A 37 9.69 0.34 0.69
N LEU A 38 10.90 0.15 0.13
CA LEU A 38 12.02 -0.49 0.83
C LEU A 38 12.47 0.32 2.06
N PHE A 39 12.64 1.64 1.91
CA PHE A 39 12.94 2.51 3.05
C PHE A 39 11.85 2.47 4.12
N GLN A 40 10.58 2.44 3.71
CA GLN A 40 9.46 2.29 4.63
C GLN A 40 9.52 0.96 5.40
N GLN A 41 9.83 -0.14 4.72
CA GLN A 41 9.98 -1.44 5.38
C GLN A 41 11.19 -1.48 6.33
N LEU A 42 12.27 -0.80 5.96
CA LEU A 42 13.47 -0.72 6.79
C LEU A 42 13.19 0.02 8.11
N TYR A 43 12.58 1.21 8.07
CA TYR A 43 12.31 1.93 9.31
C TYR A 43 11.34 1.17 10.23
N ASN A 44 10.27 0.54 9.69
CA ASN A 44 9.37 -0.30 10.50
C ASN A 44 10.12 -1.46 11.17
N THR A 45 11.14 -2.00 10.52
CA THR A 45 11.99 -3.04 11.10
C THR A 45 12.88 -2.47 12.20
N VAL A 46 13.45 -1.29 12.00
CA VAL A 46 14.27 -0.61 13.03
C VAL A 46 13.44 -0.27 14.25
N ASP A 47 12.22 0.28 14.08
CA ASP A 47 11.29 0.55 15.19
C ASP A 47 11.09 -0.71 16.06
N SER A 48 10.83 -1.85 15.41
CA SER A 48 10.65 -3.13 16.11
C SER A 48 11.92 -3.58 16.84
N ILE A 49 13.09 -3.38 16.26
CA ILE A 49 14.40 -3.69 16.87
C ILE A 49 14.65 -2.78 18.09
N VAL A 50 14.39 -1.49 17.95
CA VAL A 50 14.58 -0.52 19.05
C VAL A 50 13.66 -0.85 20.22
N VAL A 51 12.37 -1.11 19.95
CA VAL A 51 11.42 -1.50 21.00
C VAL A 51 11.82 -2.80 21.69
N GLY A 52 12.16 -3.83 20.89
CA GLY A 52 12.49 -5.16 21.43
C GLY A 52 13.75 -5.22 22.26
N ASN A 53 14.79 -4.43 21.88
CA ASN A 53 16.08 -4.46 22.56
C ASN A 53 16.22 -3.44 23.70
N TYR A 54 15.55 -2.29 23.61
CA TYR A 54 15.79 -1.17 24.54
C TYR A 54 14.58 -0.82 25.42
N VAL A 55 13.40 -1.41 25.18
CA VAL A 55 12.24 -1.15 26.03
C VAL A 55 11.87 -2.41 26.83
N SER A 56 11.03 -3.28 26.28
CA SER A 56 10.61 -4.51 26.94
C SER A 56 9.92 -5.47 25.97
N LYS A 57 9.75 -6.74 26.41
CA LYS A 57 8.95 -7.72 25.66
C LYS A 57 7.47 -7.32 25.58
N THR A 58 6.92 -6.74 26.64
CA THR A 58 5.55 -6.22 26.68
C THR A 58 5.35 -5.05 25.72
N ALA A 59 6.35 -4.16 25.63
CA ALA A 59 6.36 -3.06 24.67
C ALA A 59 6.35 -3.55 23.22
N LEU A 60 7.17 -4.55 22.89
CA LEU A 60 7.18 -5.16 21.55
C LEU A 60 5.84 -5.83 21.24
N ALA A 61 5.24 -6.52 22.21
CA ALA A 61 3.91 -7.10 22.08
C ALA A 61 2.84 -6.00 21.89
N ALA A 62 2.97 -4.87 22.58
CA ALA A 62 2.08 -3.72 22.44
C ALA A 62 2.10 -3.13 21.03
N VAL A 63 3.28 -2.88 20.48
CA VAL A 63 3.42 -2.40 19.09
C VAL A 63 2.85 -3.44 18.11
N GLY A 64 3.19 -4.72 18.28
CA GLY A 64 2.70 -5.80 17.41
C GLY A 64 1.18 -5.97 17.45
N SER A 65 0.54 -5.85 18.62
CA SER A 65 -0.92 -5.95 18.74
C SER A 65 -1.66 -4.80 18.04
N THR A 66 -1.04 -3.62 17.97
CA THR A 66 -1.63 -2.44 17.32
C THR A 66 -1.46 -2.44 15.80
N ASP A 67 -0.53 -3.21 15.25
CA ASP A 67 -0.22 -3.26 13.81
C ASP A 67 -1.44 -3.58 12.94
N CYS A 68 -2.33 -4.47 13.38
CA CYS A 68 -3.52 -4.82 12.63
C CYS A 68 -4.46 -3.61 12.44
N ILE A 69 -4.67 -2.83 13.51
CA ILE A 69 -5.51 -1.63 13.49
C ILE A 69 -4.87 -0.57 12.60
N ILE A 70 -3.58 -0.32 12.79
CA ILE A 70 -2.81 0.68 12.04
C ILE A 70 -2.79 0.34 10.56
N ASN A 71 -2.46 -0.90 10.18
CA ASN A 71 -2.40 -1.33 8.79
C ASN A 71 -3.79 -1.30 8.12
N THR A 72 -4.86 -1.57 8.85
CA THR A 72 -6.23 -1.43 8.35
C THR A 72 -6.53 0.01 7.97
N ILE A 73 -6.15 0.97 8.82
CA ILE A 73 -6.34 2.38 8.58
C ILE A 73 -5.45 2.90 7.44
N ILE A 74 -4.17 2.54 7.45
CA ILE A 74 -3.23 2.87 6.36
C ILE A 74 -3.76 2.32 5.03
N GLY A 75 -4.24 1.08 5.00
CA GLY A 75 -4.82 0.46 3.82
C GLY A 75 -6.04 1.23 3.30
N PHE A 76 -6.94 1.63 4.19
CA PHE A 76 -8.11 2.41 3.83
C PHE A 76 -7.72 3.77 3.21
N PHE A 77 -6.79 4.51 3.83
CA PHE A 77 -6.32 5.78 3.28
C PHE A 77 -5.52 5.64 2.00
N SER A 78 -4.73 4.58 1.87
CA SER A 78 -4.03 4.27 0.62
C SER A 78 -5.02 4.04 -0.53
N GLY A 79 -6.15 3.39 -0.26
CA GLY A 79 -7.24 3.25 -1.21
C GLY A 79 -7.88 4.58 -1.58
N LEU A 80 -8.17 5.45 -0.60
CA LEU A 80 -8.69 6.80 -0.86
C LEU A 80 -7.70 7.64 -1.67
N SER A 81 -6.41 7.58 -1.34
CA SER A 81 -5.33 8.23 -2.10
C SER A 81 -5.27 7.72 -3.53
N THR A 82 -5.48 6.41 -3.74
CA THR A 82 -5.59 5.83 -5.09
C THR A 82 -6.78 6.41 -5.85
N GLY A 83 -7.93 6.57 -5.19
CA GLY A 83 -9.12 7.19 -5.79
C GLY A 83 -8.87 8.62 -6.25
N ALA A 84 -8.31 9.46 -5.38
CA ALA A 84 -7.90 10.82 -5.71
C ALA A 84 -6.87 10.84 -6.84
N GLY A 85 -5.85 9.96 -6.76
CA GLY A 85 -4.80 9.81 -7.76
C GLY A 85 -5.34 9.46 -9.15
N VAL A 86 -6.37 8.61 -9.23
CA VAL A 86 -7.01 8.26 -10.52
C VAL A 86 -7.71 9.47 -11.13
N VAL A 87 -8.51 10.21 -10.35
CA VAL A 87 -9.21 11.41 -10.86
C VAL A 87 -8.20 12.47 -11.29
N ILE A 88 -7.15 12.70 -10.49
CA ILE A 88 -6.07 13.65 -10.81
C ILE A 88 -5.31 13.21 -12.07
N SER A 89 -4.92 11.94 -12.18
CA SER A 89 -4.18 11.45 -13.35
C SER A 89 -4.99 11.55 -14.63
N HIS A 90 -6.30 11.35 -14.54
CA HIS A 90 -7.21 11.52 -15.67
C HIS A 90 -7.29 12.99 -16.11
N ASN A 91 -7.50 13.92 -15.17
CA ASN A 91 -7.55 15.36 -15.45
C ASN A 91 -6.20 15.91 -15.95
N PHE A 92 -5.09 15.38 -15.40
CA PHE A 92 -3.76 15.72 -15.87
C PHE A 92 -3.49 15.22 -17.30
N GLY A 93 -3.92 13.99 -17.62
CA GLY A 93 -3.82 13.40 -18.95
C GLY A 93 -4.67 14.12 -20.00
N SER A 94 -5.87 14.57 -19.64
CA SER A 94 -6.76 15.34 -20.51
C SER A 94 -6.32 16.81 -20.68
N ARG A 95 -5.32 17.27 -19.91
CA ARG A 95 -4.86 18.67 -19.85
C ARG A 95 -5.97 19.64 -19.45
N ASP A 96 -6.93 19.18 -18.63
CA ASP A 96 -7.96 20.05 -18.06
C ASP A 96 -7.45 20.66 -16.76
N ASP A 97 -6.79 21.82 -16.90
CA ASP A 97 -6.16 22.53 -15.78
C ASP A 97 -7.19 22.98 -14.73
N LYS A 98 -8.43 23.30 -15.15
CA LYS A 98 -9.50 23.71 -14.21
C LYS A 98 -9.99 22.53 -13.36
N ALA A 99 -10.27 21.41 -14.01
CA ALA A 99 -10.68 20.19 -13.31
C ALA A 99 -9.54 19.66 -12.42
N LEU A 100 -8.29 19.72 -12.89
CA LEU A 100 -7.11 19.35 -12.13
C LEU A 100 -6.97 20.19 -10.86
N HIS A 101 -7.04 21.51 -10.97
CA HIS A 101 -6.99 22.45 -9.85
C HIS A 101 -8.11 22.16 -8.85
N CYS A 102 -9.35 22.03 -9.33
CA CYS A 102 -10.50 21.69 -8.48
C CYS A 102 -10.28 20.37 -7.72
N THR A 103 -9.77 19.32 -8.41
CA THR A 103 -9.57 18.01 -7.82
C THR A 103 -8.47 18.01 -6.75
N VAL A 104 -7.36 18.71 -6.97
CA VAL A 104 -6.28 18.83 -5.97
C VAL A 104 -6.78 19.51 -4.71
N HIS A 105 -7.50 20.63 -4.84
CA HIS A 105 -8.04 21.37 -3.68
C HIS A 105 -9.11 20.59 -2.93
N THR A 106 -10.02 19.94 -3.67
CA THR A 106 -11.02 19.05 -3.06
C THR A 106 -10.38 17.87 -2.33
N THR A 107 -9.31 17.28 -2.90
CA THR A 107 -8.58 16.17 -2.28
C THR A 107 -7.97 16.58 -0.95
N ILE A 108 -7.29 17.71 -0.88
CA ILE A 108 -6.70 18.21 0.38
C ILE A 108 -7.77 18.62 1.38
N ALA A 109 -8.83 19.31 0.95
CA ALA A 109 -9.94 19.70 1.82
C ALA A 109 -10.64 18.46 2.43
N LEU A 110 -10.93 17.45 1.60
CA LEU A 110 -11.49 16.17 2.05
C LEU A 110 -10.56 15.46 3.02
N THR A 111 -9.25 15.48 2.77
CA THR A 111 -8.25 14.89 3.67
C THR A 111 -8.27 15.56 5.04
N LEU A 112 -8.34 16.88 5.10
CA LEU A 112 -8.40 17.61 6.37
C LEU A 112 -9.66 17.24 7.18
N VAL A 113 -10.83 17.16 6.53
CA VAL A 113 -12.08 16.74 7.19
C VAL A 113 -11.96 15.30 7.72
N LEU A 114 -11.47 14.38 6.88
CA LEU A 114 -11.28 12.99 7.29
C LEU A 114 -10.21 12.86 8.39
N ALA A 115 -9.15 13.67 8.36
CA ALA A 115 -8.12 13.68 9.39
C ALA A 115 -8.69 14.02 10.77
N VAL A 116 -9.53 15.06 10.85
CA VAL A 116 -10.23 15.42 12.10
C VAL A 116 -11.13 14.26 12.54
N PHE A 117 -11.93 13.71 11.64
CA PHE A 117 -12.84 12.60 11.95
C PHE A 117 -12.08 11.38 12.50
N PHE A 118 -11.02 10.93 11.80
CA PHE A 118 -10.27 9.74 12.22
C PHE A 118 -9.41 9.98 13.46
N THR A 119 -8.93 11.19 13.68
CA THR A 119 -8.27 11.55 14.95
C THR A 119 -9.24 11.40 16.11
N ILE A 120 -10.43 12.02 16.02
CA ILE A 120 -11.45 11.95 17.08
C ILE A 120 -11.91 10.49 17.26
N ALA A 121 -12.31 9.83 16.18
CA ALA A 121 -12.76 8.44 16.23
C ALA A 121 -11.70 7.50 16.80
N GLY A 122 -10.44 7.67 16.39
CA GLY A 122 -9.32 6.85 16.89
C GLY A 122 -9.06 7.04 18.37
N LEU A 123 -9.07 8.27 18.86
CA LEU A 123 -8.87 8.55 20.28
C LEU A 123 -9.96 7.89 21.17
N PHE A 124 -11.21 7.92 20.73
CA PHE A 124 -12.31 7.32 21.51
C PHE A 124 -12.44 5.80 21.32
N LEU A 125 -12.15 5.28 20.13
CA LEU A 125 -12.38 3.87 19.81
C LEU A 125 -11.16 2.98 20.07
N SER A 126 -9.95 3.53 20.26
CA SER A 126 -8.73 2.73 20.51
C SER A 126 -8.88 1.73 21.67
N PRO A 127 -9.38 2.12 22.88
CA PRO A 127 -9.54 1.16 23.96
C PRO A 127 -10.57 0.07 23.65
N PHE A 128 -11.63 0.42 22.91
CA PHE A 128 -12.66 -0.52 22.51
C PHE A 128 -12.10 -1.58 21.53
N PHE A 129 -11.33 -1.18 20.52
CA PHE A 129 -10.72 -2.11 19.57
C PHE A 129 -9.71 -3.04 20.23
N LEU A 130 -8.89 -2.55 21.17
CA LEU A 130 -7.91 -3.37 21.89
C LEU A 130 -8.61 -4.43 22.76
N ARG A 131 -9.70 -4.07 23.43
CA ARG A 131 -10.50 -5.04 24.19
C ARG A 131 -11.20 -6.06 23.29
N LEU A 132 -11.71 -5.62 22.13
CA LEU A 132 -12.34 -6.51 21.16
C LEU A 132 -11.34 -7.54 20.58
N MET A 133 -10.05 -7.21 20.59
CA MET A 133 -8.97 -8.09 20.13
C MET A 133 -8.42 -8.98 21.26
N ASP A 134 -9.05 -9.00 22.42
CA ASP A 134 -8.61 -9.75 23.61
C ASP A 134 -7.13 -9.51 23.95
N THR A 135 -6.70 -8.22 23.87
CA THR A 135 -5.35 -7.82 24.22
C THR A 135 -5.08 -8.13 25.71
N PRO A 136 -3.99 -8.85 26.05
CA PRO A 136 -3.68 -9.21 27.45
C PRO A 136 -3.60 -7.98 28.35
N GLU A 137 -4.04 -8.14 29.60
CA GLU A 137 -4.14 -7.02 30.56
C GLU A 137 -2.79 -6.36 30.88
N ASP A 138 -1.70 -7.11 30.82
CA ASP A 138 -0.33 -6.62 31.03
C ASP A 138 0.19 -5.78 29.84
N VAL A 139 -0.35 -6.01 28.63
CA VAL A 139 0.03 -5.31 27.38
C VAL A 139 -0.92 -4.14 27.08
N LEU A 140 -2.17 -4.23 27.54
CA LEU A 140 -3.25 -3.27 27.23
C LEU A 140 -2.90 -1.79 27.51
N PRO A 141 -2.26 -1.44 28.66
CA PRO A 141 -1.91 -0.05 28.94
C PRO A 141 -0.93 0.56 27.93
N GLU A 142 0.10 -0.20 27.55
CA GLU A 142 1.11 0.25 26.58
C GLU A 142 0.54 0.34 25.17
N SER A 143 -0.26 -0.66 24.77
CA SER A 143 -0.98 -0.64 23.47
C SER A 143 -1.94 0.54 23.37
N SER A 144 -2.69 0.82 24.43
CA SER A 144 -3.63 1.95 24.47
C SER A 144 -2.91 3.28 24.38
N ARG A 145 -1.78 3.44 25.10
CA ARG A 145 -0.95 4.64 25.06
C ARG A 145 -0.35 4.85 23.66
N TYR A 146 0.20 3.80 23.06
CA TYR A 146 0.75 3.82 21.71
C TYR A 146 -0.30 4.26 20.69
N LEU A 147 -1.47 3.59 20.66
CA LEU A 147 -2.55 3.92 19.74
C LEU A 147 -3.10 5.34 19.94
N THR A 148 -3.26 5.78 21.19
CA THR A 148 -3.74 7.14 21.49
C THR A 148 -2.81 8.19 20.90
N ILE A 149 -1.49 8.04 21.10
CA ILE A 149 -0.49 8.95 20.51
C ILE A 149 -0.53 8.86 18.99
N TYR A 150 -0.56 7.66 18.43
CA TYR A 150 -0.61 7.45 16.98
C TYR A 150 -1.82 8.12 16.34
N PHE A 151 -3.01 7.95 16.91
CA PHE A 151 -4.24 8.60 16.40
C PHE A 151 -4.23 10.11 16.57
N ALA A 152 -3.63 10.63 17.61
CA ALA A 152 -3.44 12.07 17.77
C ALA A 152 -2.62 12.68 16.62
N GLY A 153 -1.70 11.92 16.05
CA GLY A 153 -0.84 12.32 14.92
C GLY A 153 -1.23 11.78 13.55
N VAL A 154 -2.30 11.00 13.41
CA VAL A 154 -2.68 10.31 12.15
C VAL A 154 -2.94 11.28 10.98
N SER A 155 -3.29 12.52 11.27
CA SER A 155 -3.46 13.58 10.28
C SER A 155 -2.20 13.84 9.45
N GLY A 156 -1.00 13.73 10.04
CA GLY A 156 0.26 13.82 9.31
C GLY A 156 0.40 12.71 8.26
N LEU A 157 0.14 11.47 8.65
CA LEU A 157 0.12 10.32 7.75
C LEU A 157 -0.86 10.51 6.59
N MET A 158 -2.07 10.97 6.88
CA MET A 158 -3.11 11.16 5.88
C MET A 158 -2.73 12.25 4.86
N LEU A 159 -2.25 13.40 5.34
CA LEU A 159 -1.80 14.49 4.49
C LEU A 159 -0.62 14.09 3.61
N TYR A 160 0.35 13.36 4.18
CA TYR A 160 1.46 12.83 3.40
C TYR A 160 0.98 11.85 2.31
N ASN A 161 0.15 10.86 2.65
CA ASN A 161 -0.32 9.87 1.67
C ASN A 161 -1.12 10.51 0.52
N MET A 162 -1.97 11.48 0.83
CA MET A 162 -2.74 12.20 -0.19
C MET A 162 -1.87 13.12 -1.03
N GLY A 163 -0.97 13.90 -0.41
CA GLY A 163 -0.03 14.75 -1.14
C GLY A 163 0.91 13.96 -2.03
N ALA A 164 1.47 12.85 -1.53
CA ALA A 164 2.25 11.92 -2.34
C ALA A 164 1.42 11.28 -3.47
N GLY A 165 0.13 11.00 -3.21
CA GLY A 165 -0.84 10.54 -4.21
C GLY A 165 -1.03 11.56 -5.35
N ILE A 166 -1.14 12.85 -5.03
CA ILE A 166 -1.22 13.94 -6.01
C ILE A 166 0.04 13.98 -6.88
N LEU A 167 1.24 13.95 -6.26
CA LEU A 167 2.51 13.95 -6.99
C LEU A 167 2.63 12.72 -7.90
N ARG A 168 2.30 11.53 -7.40
CA ARG A 168 2.29 10.31 -8.21
C ARG A 168 1.31 10.39 -9.39
N ALA A 169 0.14 10.97 -9.20
CA ALA A 169 -0.88 11.10 -10.24
C ALA A 169 -0.43 11.97 -11.42
N VAL A 170 0.40 12.98 -11.15
CA VAL A 170 1.01 13.83 -12.20
C VAL A 170 2.32 13.25 -12.76
N GLY A 171 2.66 12.01 -12.40
CA GLY A 171 3.81 11.28 -12.92
C GLY A 171 5.12 11.50 -12.15
N ASP A 172 5.08 12.12 -10.98
CA ASP A 172 6.25 12.33 -10.12
C ASP A 172 6.29 11.32 -8.98
N SER A 173 7.13 10.30 -9.12
CA SER A 173 7.42 9.32 -8.06
C SER A 173 8.71 9.63 -7.29
N THR A 174 9.51 10.57 -7.78
CA THR A 174 10.86 10.85 -7.24
C THR A 174 10.79 11.73 -5.99
N ARG A 175 9.99 12.80 -6.02
CA ARG A 175 9.84 13.68 -4.85
C ARG A 175 9.21 12.96 -3.64
N PRO A 176 8.15 12.15 -3.78
CA PRO A 176 7.68 11.29 -2.68
C PRO A 176 8.75 10.34 -2.10
N LEU A 177 9.65 9.81 -2.94
CA LEU A 177 10.77 9.00 -2.46
C LEU A 177 11.70 9.80 -1.54
N TYR A 178 12.14 11.00 -1.95
CA TYR A 178 13.01 11.82 -1.11
C TYR A 178 12.35 12.17 0.24
N ILE A 179 11.05 12.48 0.23
CA ILE A 179 10.31 12.73 1.47
C ILE A 179 10.31 11.48 2.36
N LEU A 180 10.10 10.28 1.80
CA LEU A 180 10.15 9.02 2.56
C LEU A 180 11.52 8.75 3.16
N ILE A 181 12.61 9.05 2.43
CA ILE A 181 13.97 8.90 2.96
C ILE A 181 14.16 9.84 4.15
N VAL A 182 13.77 11.11 4.02
CA VAL A 182 13.85 12.08 5.14
C VAL A 182 13.00 11.59 6.32
N CYS A 183 11.79 11.10 6.07
CA CYS A 183 10.92 10.53 7.10
C CYS A 183 11.59 9.37 7.83
N ALA A 184 12.11 8.40 7.08
CA ALA A 184 12.74 7.20 7.65
C ALA A 184 13.96 7.55 8.51
N VAL A 185 14.85 8.43 8.01
CA VAL A 185 16.03 8.87 8.76
C VAL A 185 15.64 9.62 10.02
N THR A 186 14.67 10.54 9.91
CA THR A 186 14.16 11.29 11.07
C THR A 186 13.53 10.37 12.11
N ASN A 187 12.72 9.42 11.67
CA ASN A 187 12.07 8.46 12.57
C ASN A 187 13.12 7.64 13.33
N ILE A 188 14.10 7.04 12.64
CA ILE A 188 15.17 6.25 13.27
C ILE A 188 15.95 7.09 14.30
N ILE A 189 16.31 8.31 13.95
CA ILE A 189 17.05 9.20 14.89
C ILE A 189 16.18 9.51 16.11
N LEU A 190 14.91 9.85 15.91
CA LEU A 190 14.01 10.18 17.02
C LEU A 190 13.71 8.97 17.89
N ASP A 191 13.56 7.75 17.32
CA ASP A 191 13.40 6.52 18.08
C ASP A 191 14.58 6.30 19.04
N LEU A 192 15.81 6.39 18.52
CA LEU A 192 17.01 6.23 19.34
C LEU A 192 17.08 7.30 20.43
N VAL A 193 16.78 8.56 20.12
CA VAL A 193 16.80 9.66 21.09
C VAL A 193 15.72 9.48 22.15
N PHE A 194 14.47 9.22 21.77
CA PHE A 194 13.37 9.15 22.71
C PHE A 194 13.40 7.88 23.57
N VAL A 195 13.84 6.75 22.97
CA VAL A 195 13.89 5.48 23.70
C VAL A 195 15.17 5.36 24.53
N ILE A 196 16.34 5.66 23.95
CA ILE A 196 17.63 5.42 24.63
C ILE A 196 18.04 6.59 25.53
N VAL A 197 17.88 7.85 25.04
CA VAL A 197 18.33 9.01 25.83
C VAL A 197 17.28 9.48 26.81
N PHE A 198 16.00 9.59 26.35
CA PHE A 198 14.93 10.09 27.21
C PHE A 198 14.15 8.99 27.93
N HIS A 199 14.42 7.71 27.67
CA HIS A 199 13.78 6.54 28.32
C HIS A 199 12.24 6.57 28.27
N MET A 200 11.67 7.09 27.16
CA MET A 200 10.21 7.26 27.01
C MET A 200 9.45 5.96 26.71
N GLY A 201 10.16 4.83 26.53
CA GLY A 201 9.55 3.54 26.24
C GLY A 201 8.74 3.55 24.93
N VAL A 202 7.58 2.86 24.94
CA VAL A 202 6.67 2.76 23.78
C VAL A 202 6.16 4.12 23.32
N SER A 203 5.95 5.07 24.26
CA SER A 203 5.51 6.42 23.91
C SER A 203 6.54 7.16 23.06
N GLY A 204 7.85 6.91 23.29
CA GLY A 204 8.93 7.50 22.51
C GLY A 204 8.84 7.12 21.04
N VAL A 205 8.62 5.84 20.75
CA VAL A 205 8.45 5.34 19.36
C VAL A 205 7.20 5.92 18.71
N ALA A 206 6.09 5.98 19.46
CA ALA A 206 4.87 6.61 18.95
C ALA A 206 5.08 8.09 18.59
N TYR A 207 5.75 8.87 19.45
CA TYR A 207 6.10 10.26 19.15
C TYR A 207 7.06 10.40 17.97
N ALA A 208 8.08 9.57 17.88
CA ALA A 208 9.01 9.57 16.75
C ALA A 208 8.28 9.34 15.43
N THR A 209 7.37 8.38 15.42
CA THR A 209 6.55 8.05 14.24
C THR A 209 5.67 9.22 13.82
N ILE A 210 4.89 9.82 14.74
CA ILE A 210 4.00 10.93 14.37
C ILE A 210 4.75 12.20 13.97
N ILE A 211 5.89 12.50 14.61
CA ILE A 211 6.71 13.67 14.27
C ILE A 211 7.28 13.50 12.85
N SER A 212 7.84 12.34 12.53
CA SER A 212 8.39 12.07 11.19
C SER A 212 7.30 12.09 10.11
N GLN A 213 6.08 11.63 10.41
CA GLN A 213 4.94 11.72 9.50
C GLN A 213 4.48 13.16 9.28
N TRP A 214 4.47 14.02 10.33
CA TRP A 214 4.16 15.43 10.20
C TRP A 214 5.23 16.18 9.40
N ILE A 215 6.52 15.86 9.59
CA ILE A 215 7.60 16.40 8.75
C ILE A 215 7.34 16.05 7.29
N SER A 216 6.98 14.81 6.99
CA SER A 216 6.63 14.37 5.63
C SER A 216 5.43 15.11 5.06
N ALA A 217 4.39 15.35 5.87
CA ALA A 217 3.22 16.12 5.49
C ALA A 217 3.59 17.56 5.14
N ILE A 218 4.37 18.22 5.99
CA ILE A 218 4.85 19.59 5.77
C ILE A 218 5.69 19.68 4.48
N LEU A 219 6.58 18.73 4.26
CA LEU A 219 7.42 18.70 3.06
C LEU A 219 6.57 18.52 1.78
N VAL A 220 5.63 17.57 1.75
CA VAL A 220 4.79 17.36 0.57
C VAL A 220 3.88 18.55 0.29
N LEU A 221 3.29 19.15 1.32
CA LEU A 221 2.45 20.35 1.18
C LEU A 221 3.29 21.57 0.73
N SER A 222 4.52 21.71 1.24
CA SER A 222 5.45 22.74 0.80
C SER A 222 5.82 22.61 -0.67
N ILE A 223 6.02 21.38 -1.16
CA ILE A 223 6.25 21.11 -2.57
C ILE A 223 5.02 21.53 -3.40
N LEU A 224 3.82 21.10 -3.00
CA LEU A 224 2.58 21.42 -3.71
C LEU A 224 2.29 22.91 -3.74
N THR A 225 2.59 23.65 -2.68
CA THR A 225 2.37 25.12 -2.61
C THR A 225 3.37 25.91 -3.44
N LYS A 226 4.60 25.41 -3.60
CA LYS A 226 5.65 26.06 -4.40
C LYS A 226 5.57 25.75 -5.89
N GLU A 227 4.68 24.84 -6.31
CA GLU A 227 4.48 24.52 -7.71
C GLU A 227 3.99 25.73 -8.52
N THR A 228 4.27 25.69 -9.83
CA THR A 228 3.83 26.72 -10.78
C THR A 228 2.78 26.23 -11.77
N ASN A 229 2.47 24.93 -11.72
CA ASN A 229 1.53 24.26 -12.62
C ASN A 229 0.11 24.23 -12.04
N ALA A 230 -0.85 23.75 -12.83
CA ALA A 230 -2.27 23.67 -12.46
C ALA A 230 -2.57 22.83 -11.20
N TYR A 231 -1.66 21.92 -10.80
CA TYR A 231 -1.78 21.16 -9.54
C TYR A 231 -1.16 21.88 -8.32
N LYS A 232 -0.79 23.17 -8.44
CA LYS A 232 -0.38 24.01 -7.32
C LYS A 232 -1.46 24.06 -6.25
N LEU A 233 -1.07 23.86 -5.01
CA LEU A 233 -1.96 24.04 -3.86
C LEU A 233 -2.01 25.51 -3.45
N VAL A 234 -3.20 26.10 -3.49
CA VAL A 234 -3.49 27.46 -3.03
C VAL A 234 -4.46 27.36 -1.86
N TRP A 235 -4.02 27.71 -0.66
CA TRP A 235 -4.81 27.53 0.56
C TRP A 235 -6.15 28.26 0.55
N LYS A 236 -6.23 29.41 -0.16
CA LYS A 236 -7.46 30.20 -0.29
C LYS A 236 -8.53 29.54 -1.20
N ASP A 237 -8.10 28.64 -2.06
CA ASP A 237 -8.98 27.96 -3.03
C ASP A 237 -9.45 26.60 -2.52
N LEU A 238 -9.11 26.25 -1.27
CA LEU A 238 -9.58 25.01 -0.66
C LEU A 238 -11.11 25.00 -0.61
N ARG A 239 -11.68 24.02 -1.28
CA ARG A 239 -13.14 23.81 -1.30
C ARG A 239 -13.45 22.34 -1.50
N ILE A 240 -14.61 21.94 -1.03
CA ILE A 240 -15.15 20.59 -1.26
C ILE A 240 -16.13 20.68 -2.43
N ASP A 241 -15.70 20.25 -3.61
CA ASP A 241 -16.60 20.08 -4.74
C ASP A 241 -17.31 18.73 -4.65
N LYS A 242 -18.65 18.76 -4.62
CA LYS A 242 -19.47 17.55 -4.43
C LYS A 242 -19.27 16.51 -5.53
N ALA A 243 -19.17 16.91 -6.79
CA ALA A 243 -19.02 16.01 -7.92
C ALA A 243 -17.65 15.32 -7.90
N THR A 244 -16.59 16.10 -7.65
CA THR A 244 -15.22 15.62 -7.49
C THR A 244 -15.08 14.69 -6.29
N THR A 245 -15.65 15.07 -5.14
CA THR A 245 -15.66 14.25 -3.92
C THR A 245 -16.33 12.89 -4.18
N LEU A 246 -17.49 12.89 -4.84
CA LEU A 246 -18.17 11.64 -5.18
C LEU A 246 -17.35 10.76 -6.13
N SER A 247 -16.66 11.37 -7.09
CA SER A 247 -15.75 10.65 -7.99
C SER A 247 -14.57 10.02 -7.23
N ILE A 248 -13.93 10.77 -6.33
CA ILE A 248 -12.85 10.28 -5.47
C ILE A 248 -13.32 9.14 -4.59
N LEU A 249 -14.45 9.31 -3.89
CA LEU A 249 -15.00 8.28 -3.00
C LEU A 249 -15.45 7.04 -3.75
N ARG A 250 -16.06 7.19 -4.91
CA ARG A 250 -16.51 6.07 -5.74
C ARG A 250 -15.38 5.14 -6.17
N ILE A 251 -14.18 5.68 -6.36
CA ILE A 251 -12.98 4.91 -6.73
C ILE A 251 -12.21 4.51 -5.47
N GLY A 252 -12.02 5.44 -4.54
CA GLY A 252 -11.17 5.28 -3.38
C GLY A 252 -11.78 4.41 -2.29
N PHE A 253 -13.08 4.55 -2.00
CA PHE A 253 -13.74 3.79 -0.94
C PHE A 253 -13.72 2.27 -1.21
N PRO A 254 -14.08 1.76 -2.43
CA PRO A 254 -13.95 0.34 -2.71
C PRO A 254 -12.51 -0.17 -2.61
N ALA A 255 -11.53 0.61 -3.09
CA ALA A 255 -10.12 0.23 -2.99
C ALA A 255 -9.64 0.17 -1.54
N GLY A 256 -10.02 1.16 -0.72
CA GLY A 256 -9.69 1.21 0.71
C GLY A 256 -10.35 0.09 1.51
N LEU A 257 -11.65 -0.14 1.27
CA LEU A 257 -12.38 -1.23 1.92
C LEU A 257 -11.76 -2.59 1.59
N GLN A 258 -11.41 -2.82 0.32
CA GLN A 258 -10.73 -4.06 -0.08
C GLN A 258 -9.41 -4.26 0.68
N MET A 259 -8.57 -3.22 0.79
CA MET A 259 -7.29 -3.31 1.50
C MET A 259 -7.51 -3.61 3.00
N ALA A 260 -8.40 -2.88 3.65
CA ALA A 260 -8.72 -3.06 5.06
C ALA A 260 -9.25 -4.47 5.35
N VAL A 261 -10.23 -4.95 4.59
CA VAL A 261 -10.85 -6.26 4.81
C VAL A 261 -9.89 -7.41 4.45
N THR A 262 -9.01 -7.23 3.46
CA THR A 262 -7.98 -8.23 3.14
C THR A 262 -6.98 -8.39 4.29
N SER A 263 -6.55 -7.27 4.91
CA SER A 263 -5.67 -7.30 6.09
C SER A 263 -6.33 -8.05 7.25
N PHE A 264 -7.59 -7.77 7.52
CA PHE A 264 -8.36 -8.46 8.56
C PHE A 264 -8.54 -9.96 8.27
N SER A 265 -8.79 -10.34 7.01
CA SER A 265 -8.92 -11.75 6.60
C SER A 265 -7.65 -12.59 6.87
N ASN A 266 -6.47 -11.97 6.85
CA ASN A 266 -5.22 -12.68 7.14
C ASN A 266 -5.11 -13.11 8.60
N VAL A 267 -5.80 -12.44 9.53
CA VAL A 267 -5.86 -12.85 10.95
C VAL A 267 -6.54 -14.22 11.09
N PHE A 268 -7.62 -14.46 10.34
CA PHE A 268 -8.27 -15.78 10.36
C PHE A 268 -7.36 -16.89 9.82
N VAL A 269 -6.60 -16.60 8.77
CA VAL A 269 -5.64 -17.60 8.24
C VAL A 269 -4.56 -17.92 9.26
N GLN A 270 -4.09 -16.91 9.99
CA GLN A 270 -3.10 -17.10 11.05
C GLN A 270 -3.60 -18.08 12.13
N SER A 271 -4.90 -18.05 12.46
CA SER A 271 -5.49 -19.01 13.41
C SER A 271 -5.36 -20.47 12.95
N TYR A 272 -5.56 -20.75 11.65
CA TYR A 272 -5.34 -22.08 11.10
C TYR A 272 -3.86 -22.50 11.13
N ILE A 273 -2.93 -21.58 10.93
CA ILE A 273 -1.50 -21.86 10.99
C ILE A 273 -1.06 -22.14 12.41
N ASN A 274 -1.62 -21.40 13.38
CA ASN A 274 -1.32 -21.55 14.80
C ASN A 274 -1.67 -22.96 15.33
N HIS A 275 -2.63 -23.65 14.74
CA HIS A 275 -3.00 -25.02 15.06
C HIS A 275 -1.83 -26.02 14.93
N PHE A 276 -0.87 -25.74 14.03
CA PHE A 276 0.28 -26.63 13.78
C PHE A 276 1.49 -26.36 14.68
N GLY A 277 1.34 -25.54 15.71
CA GLY A 277 2.35 -25.30 16.72
C GLY A 277 3.31 -24.15 16.46
N SER A 278 4.16 -23.87 17.44
CA SER A 278 5.03 -22.68 17.47
C SER A 278 6.11 -22.69 16.38
N SER A 279 6.70 -23.85 16.09
CA SER A 279 7.71 -23.97 15.01
C SER A 279 7.12 -23.65 13.64
N CYS A 280 5.87 -24.10 13.38
CA CYS A 280 5.15 -23.76 12.15
C CYS A 280 4.85 -22.25 12.06
N MET A 281 4.39 -21.63 13.15
CA MET A 281 4.14 -20.18 13.24
C MET A 281 5.42 -19.37 12.97
N ALA A 282 6.55 -19.78 13.56
CA ALA A 282 7.84 -19.15 13.35
C ALA A 282 8.31 -19.28 11.89
N GLY A 283 8.15 -20.46 11.28
CA GLY A 283 8.43 -20.70 9.88
C GLY A 283 7.57 -19.87 8.94
N TRP A 284 6.26 -19.72 9.23
CA TRP A 284 5.36 -18.84 8.52
C TRP A 284 5.75 -17.37 8.61
N THR A 285 6.14 -16.93 9.81
CA THR A 285 6.62 -15.55 10.03
C THR A 285 7.89 -15.27 9.23
N THR A 286 8.81 -16.22 9.18
CA THR A 286 10.05 -16.13 8.40
C THR A 286 9.76 -16.03 6.88
N TYR A 287 8.87 -16.90 6.38
CA TYR A 287 8.36 -16.80 5.02
C TYR A 287 7.75 -15.43 4.75
N GLY A 288 6.89 -14.92 5.63
CA GLY A 288 6.21 -13.63 5.48
C GLY A 288 7.15 -12.43 5.37
N LYS A 289 8.33 -12.48 6.02
CA LYS A 289 9.37 -11.45 5.86
C LYS A 289 9.94 -11.46 4.44
N LEU A 290 10.28 -12.62 3.90
CA LEU A 290 10.79 -12.78 2.53
C LEU A 290 9.71 -12.45 1.48
N ASP A 291 8.47 -12.88 1.73
CA ASP A 291 7.29 -12.60 0.89
C ASP A 291 7.10 -11.09 0.66
N LYS A 292 7.14 -10.29 1.74
CA LYS A 292 7.03 -8.83 1.65
C LYS A 292 8.06 -8.23 0.69
N PHE A 293 9.33 -8.61 0.80
CA PHE A 293 10.39 -8.10 -0.08
C PHE A 293 10.17 -8.48 -1.55
N CYS A 294 9.71 -9.69 -1.83
CA CYS A 294 9.46 -10.18 -3.19
C CYS A 294 8.22 -9.51 -3.82
N LEU A 295 7.23 -9.11 -3.01
CA LEU A 295 6.01 -8.47 -3.50
C LEU A 295 6.17 -6.97 -3.79
N LEU A 296 7.11 -6.26 -3.14
CA LEU A 296 7.29 -4.81 -3.30
C LEU A 296 7.51 -4.36 -4.75
N PRO A 297 8.35 -5.02 -5.57
CA PRO A 297 8.53 -4.65 -6.97
C PRO A 297 7.24 -4.83 -7.78
N ILE A 298 6.52 -5.93 -7.59
CA ILE A 298 5.26 -6.22 -8.28
C ILE A 298 4.21 -5.16 -7.96
N GLN A 299 4.10 -4.78 -6.68
CA GLN A 299 3.19 -3.72 -6.22
C GLN A 299 3.57 -2.35 -6.80
N SER A 300 4.87 -2.04 -6.88
CA SER A 300 5.36 -0.78 -7.44
C SER A 300 5.05 -0.65 -8.94
N VAL A 301 5.20 -1.74 -9.70
CA VAL A 301 4.77 -1.80 -11.10
C VAL A 301 3.24 -1.65 -11.18
N GLY A 302 2.47 -2.29 -10.31
CA GLY A 302 1.02 -2.15 -10.24
C GLY A 302 0.59 -0.69 -10.04
N LEU A 303 1.19 0.02 -9.09
CA LEU A 303 0.91 1.45 -8.87
C LEU A 303 1.26 2.31 -10.08
N SER A 304 2.36 1.99 -10.78
CA SER A 304 2.72 2.71 -12.01
C SER A 304 1.67 2.55 -13.12
N VAL A 305 1.05 1.38 -13.21
CA VAL A 305 -0.05 1.11 -14.15
C VAL A 305 -1.27 1.97 -13.86
N THR A 306 -1.63 2.16 -12.59
CA THR A 306 -2.78 3.00 -12.22
C THR A 306 -2.62 4.42 -12.76
N THR A 307 -1.47 5.06 -12.54
CA THR A 307 -1.18 6.40 -13.06
C THR A 307 -1.08 6.40 -14.59
N PHE A 308 -0.37 5.44 -15.17
CA PHE A 308 -0.20 5.33 -16.63
C PHE A 308 -1.54 5.18 -17.33
N VAL A 309 -2.40 4.29 -16.89
CA VAL A 309 -3.74 4.07 -17.48
C VAL A 309 -4.60 5.29 -17.28
N GLY A 310 -4.64 5.90 -16.09
CA GLY A 310 -5.41 7.11 -15.81
C GLY A 310 -5.03 8.26 -16.74
N GLN A 311 -3.74 8.58 -16.89
CA GLN A 311 -3.28 9.65 -17.77
C GLN A 311 -3.58 9.36 -19.25
N ASN A 312 -3.37 8.13 -19.72
CA ASN A 312 -3.63 7.76 -21.11
C ASN A 312 -5.12 7.76 -21.45
N LEU A 313 -5.99 7.33 -20.55
CA LEU A 313 -7.43 7.42 -20.73
C LEU A 313 -7.93 8.86 -20.70
N GLY A 314 -7.38 9.70 -19.80
CA GLY A 314 -7.64 11.13 -19.80
C GLY A 314 -7.27 11.81 -21.14
N ALA A 315 -6.15 11.39 -21.74
CA ALA A 315 -5.73 11.86 -23.06
C ALA A 315 -6.48 11.22 -24.25
N GLY A 316 -7.47 10.33 -24.00
CA GLY A 316 -8.19 9.61 -25.06
C GLY A 316 -7.41 8.45 -25.69
N ASN A 317 -6.23 8.10 -25.18
CA ASN A 317 -5.31 7.10 -25.75
C ASN A 317 -5.59 5.68 -25.25
N MET A 318 -6.78 5.13 -25.48
CA MET A 318 -7.20 3.81 -25.05
C MET A 318 -6.23 2.69 -25.50
N ASN A 319 -5.75 2.74 -26.75
CA ASN A 319 -4.84 1.72 -27.26
C ASN A 319 -3.51 1.72 -26.51
N ARG A 320 -3.00 2.90 -26.14
CA ARG A 320 -1.78 3.04 -25.37
C ARG A 320 -1.97 2.54 -23.92
N ALA A 321 -3.12 2.82 -23.32
CA ALA A 321 -3.48 2.30 -22.00
C ALA A 321 -3.48 0.76 -21.96
N LYS A 322 -4.09 0.11 -22.98
CA LYS A 322 -4.08 -1.36 -23.13
C LYS A 322 -2.65 -1.91 -23.31
N LYS A 323 -1.87 -1.32 -24.25
CA LYS A 323 -0.45 -1.72 -24.44
C LYS A 323 0.37 -1.54 -23.17
N GLY A 324 0.12 -0.46 -22.41
CA GLY A 324 0.78 -0.21 -21.13
C GLY A 324 0.47 -1.29 -20.09
N THR A 325 -0.78 -1.72 -19.98
CA THR A 325 -1.17 -2.81 -19.10
C THR A 325 -0.46 -4.12 -19.45
N THR A 326 -0.41 -4.48 -20.75
CA THR A 326 0.31 -5.68 -21.21
C THR A 326 1.82 -5.58 -20.95
N THR A 327 2.42 -4.43 -21.25
CA THR A 327 3.85 -4.20 -20.99
C THR A 327 4.17 -4.30 -19.49
N ALA A 328 3.33 -3.73 -18.65
CA ALA A 328 3.50 -3.81 -17.19
C ALA A 328 3.35 -5.25 -16.68
N LEU A 329 2.44 -6.04 -17.26
CA LEU A 329 2.30 -7.45 -16.91
C LEU A 329 3.57 -8.23 -17.24
N ILE A 330 4.16 -8.00 -18.43
CA ILE A 330 5.44 -8.63 -18.84
C ILE A 330 6.57 -8.22 -17.88
N ILE A 331 6.66 -6.92 -17.52
CA ILE A 331 7.65 -6.43 -16.55
C ILE A 331 7.45 -7.09 -15.19
N ALA A 332 6.21 -7.16 -14.70
CA ALA A 332 5.90 -7.76 -13.41
C ALA A 332 6.24 -9.25 -13.37
N ILE A 333 5.87 -10.01 -14.41
CA ILE A 333 6.20 -11.44 -14.51
C ILE A 333 7.73 -11.64 -14.63
N GLY A 334 8.41 -10.87 -15.46
CA GLY A 334 9.87 -10.92 -15.58
C GLY A 334 10.57 -10.64 -14.24
N THR A 335 10.11 -9.60 -13.52
CA THR A 335 10.62 -9.26 -12.19
C THR A 335 10.32 -10.37 -11.18
N ALA A 336 9.12 -10.94 -11.20
CA ALA A 336 8.76 -12.05 -10.32
C ALA A 336 9.66 -13.26 -10.55
N ILE A 337 9.90 -13.65 -11.80
CA ILE A 337 10.78 -14.78 -12.15
C ILE A 337 12.21 -14.53 -11.69
N ILE A 338 12.76 -13.32 -11.95
CA ILE A 338 14.13 -12.94 -11.56
C ILE A 338 14.30 -13.00 -10.03
N LEU A 339 13.29 -12.62 -9.25
CA LEU A 339 13.35 -12.66 -7.79
C LEU A 339 13.06 -14.06 -7.23
N MET A 340 12.09 -14.74 -7.80
CA MET A 340 11.64 -16.05 -7.34
C MET A 340 12.74 -17.12 -7.49
N PHE A 341 13.47 -17.11 -8.62
CA PHE A 341 14.44 -18.15 -8.90
C PHE A 341 15.58 -18.22 -7.86
N PRO A 342 16.28 -17.11 -7.51
CA PRO A 342 17.26 -17.14 -6.44
C PRO A 342 16.67 -17.50 -5.08
N VAL A 343 15.45 -17.01 -4.74
CA VAL A 343 14.82 -17.29 -3.45
C VAL A 343 14.46 -18.77 -3.32
N LEU A 344 13.99 -19.41 -4.38
CA LEU A 344 13.74 -20.87 -4.39
C LEU A 344 15.03 -21.67 -4.28
N LEU A 345 16.09 -21.26 -5.00
CA LEU A 345 17.39 -21.95 -5.01
C LEU A 345 18.08 -21.86 -3.64
N PHE A 346 18.09 -20.67 -3.05
CA PHE A 346 18.74 -20.39 -1.77
C PHE A 346 17.77 -20.38 -0.59
N ALA A 347 16.60 -21.00 -0.71
CA ALA A 347 15.58 -21.00 0.35
C ALA A 347 16.11 -21.44 1.72
N PRO A 348 16.91 -22.53 1.88
CA PRO A 348 17.48 -22.89 3.17
C PRO A 348 18.40 -21.80 3.74
N THR A 349 19.30 -21.25 2.92
CA THR A 349 20.25 -20.22 3.33
C THR A 349 19.54 -18.91 3.71
N LEU A 350 18.51 -18.51 2.95
CA LEU A 350 17.73 -17.30 3.26
C LEU A 350 16.90 -17.48 4.53
N THR A 351 16.36 -18.67 4.77
CA THR A 351 15.62 -18.96 5.99
C THR A 351 16.56 -19.01 7.19
N SER A 352 17.76 -19.57 7.05
CA SER A 352 18.76 -19.67 8.13
C SER A 352 19.29 -18.29 8.61
N LEU A 353 19.12 -17.22 7.83
CA LEU A 353 19.40 -15.85 8.27
C LEU A 353 18.47 -15.39 9.42
N PHE A 354 17.30 -16.02 9.57
CA PHE A 354 16.30 -15.65 10.57
C PHE A 354 16.22 -16.63 11.72
N THR A 355 16.64 -17.88 11.54
CA THR A 355 16.56 -18.93 12.57
C THR A 355 17.60 -20.00 12.34
N GLN A 356 18.12 -20.57 13.44
CA GLN A 356 18.98 -21.75 13.43
C GLN A 356 18.23 -23.03 13.86
N ASP A 357 16.97 -22.92 14.23
CA ASP A 357 16.12 -24.04 14.59
C ASP A 357 15.76 -24.85 13.35
N GLU A 358 16.12 -26.14 13.32
CA GLU A 358 15.95 -27.02 12.16
C GLU A 358 14.48 -27.21 11.77
N GLU A 359 13.59 -27.29 12.75
CA GLU A 359 12.15 -27.48 12.53
C GLU A 359 11.52 -26.21 11.92
N VAL A 360 11.84 -25.04 12.45
CA VAL A 360 11.42 -23.74 11.94
C VAL A 360 11.94 -23.51 10.52
N LEU A 361 13.22 -23.89 10.29
CA LEU A 361 13.85 -23.80 8.97
C LEU A 361 13.12 -24.69 7.96
N ALA A 362 12.80 -25.94 8.33
CA ALA A 362 12.06 -26.86 7.46
C ALA A 362 10.68 -26.30 7.06
N PHE A 363 9.92 -25.74 8.01
CA PHE A 363 8.64 -25.08 7.72
C PHE A 363 8.82 -23.85 6.82
N GLY A 364 9.77 -22.97 7.10
CA GLY A 364 10.04 -21.78 6.30
C GLY A 364 10.37 -22.12 4.86
N VAL A 365 11.30 -23.06 4.63
CA VAL A 365 11.67 -23.56 3.30
C VAL A 365 10.47 -24.19 2.60
N ARG A 366 9.65 -24.98 3.31
CA ARG A 366 8.45 -25.59 2.75
C ARG A 366 7.46 -24.52 2.26
N PHE A 367 7.20 -23.46 3.03
CA PHE A 367 6.32 -22.36 2.64
C PHE A 367 6.87 -21.61 1.41
N ILE A 368 8.18 -21.30 1.40
CA ILE A 368 8.82 -20.64 0.24
C ILE A 368 8.60 -21.46 -1.02
N ARG A 369 8.94 -22.75 -1.00
CA ARG A 369 8.83 -23.65 -2.16
C ARG A 369 7.38 -23.85 -2.59
N LEU A 370 6.43 -23.83 -1.67
CA LEU A 370 5.01 -24.03 -1.95
C LEU A 370 4.35 -22.78 -2.54
N MET A 371 4.69 -21.59 -2.01
CA MET A 371 4.00 -20.35 -2.34
C MET A 371 4.58 -19.61 -3.54
N MET A 372 5.91 -19.52 -3.63
CA MET A 372 6.58 -18.67 -4.60
C MET A 372 6.28 -19.00 -6.07
N PRO A 373 6.11 -20.26 -6.52
CA PRO A 373 5.77 -20.55 -7.91
C PRO A 373 4.47 -19.86 -8.37
N PHE A 374 3.58 -19.54 -7.44
CA PHE A 374 2.29 -18.90 -7.74
C PHE A 374 2.34 -17.35 -7.77
N TYR A 375 3.52 -16.74 -7.62
CA TYR A 375 3.67 -15.28 -7.73
C TYR A 375 3.33 -14.74 -9.12
N ILE A 376 3.41 -15.58 -10.14
CA ILE A 376 2.91 -15.24 -11.48
C ILE A 376 1.42 -14.90 -11.42
N ALA A 377 0.61 -15.64 -10.64
CA ALA A 377 -0.80 -15.31 -10.45
C ALA A 377 -0.98 -13.94 -9.74
N ILE A 378 -0.10 -13.63 -8.77
CA ILE A 378 -0.12 -12.31 -8.10
C ILE A 378 0.17 -11.18 -9.10
N CYS A 379 1.06 -11.39 -10.09
CA CYS A 379 1.31 -10.39 -11.13
C CYS A 379 0.02 -10.06 -11.91
N PHE A 380 -0.75 -11.07 -12.32
CA PHE A 380 -2.05 -10.86 -12.98
C PHE A 380 -3.01 -10.08 -12.06
N ASN A 381 -3.12 -10.48 -10.79
CA ASN A 381 -3.99 -9.83 -9.82
C ASN A 381 -3.65 -8.36 -9.66
N GLN A 382 -2.37 -8.05 -9.44
CA GLN A 382 -1.92 -6.68 -9.22
C GLN A 382 -2.06 -5.81 -10.46
N ILE A 383 -1.64 -6.29 -11.62
CA ILE A 383 -1.63 -5.48 -12.84
C ILE A 383 -3.05 -5.21 -13.35
N TYR A 384 -3.91 -6.23 -13.44
CA TYR A 384 -5.27 -6.01 -13.91
C TYR A 384 -6.12 -5.22 -12.93
N ALA A 385 -6.01 -5.48 -11.61
CA ALA A 385 -6.73 -4.69 -10.62
C ALA A 385 -6.34 -3.21 -10.68
N ASN A 386 -5.03 -2.91 -10.77
CA ASN A 386 -4.54 -1.53 -10.85
C ASN A 386 -4.87 -0.86 -12.20
N ALA A 387 -4.87 -1.60 -13.31
CA ALA A 387 -5.33 -1.09 -14.61
C ALA A 387 -6.82 -0.71 -14.58
N LEU A 388 -7.67 -1.56 -14.00
CA LEU A 388 -9.10 -1.30 -13.83
C LEU A 388 -9.34 -0.10 -12.89
N ARG A 389 -8.58 0.01 -11.78
CA ARG A 389 -8.63 1.19 -10.91
C ARG A 389 -8.24 2.46 -11.66
N GLY A 390 -7.15 2.42 -12.44
CA GLY A 390 -6.71 3.51 -13.29
C GLY A 390 -7.75 3.93 -14.34
N ALA A 391 -8.61 2.99 -14.77
CA ALA A 391 -9.78 3.28 -15.62
C ALA A 391 -11.01 3.77 -14.83
N GLY A 392 -10.90 4.03 -13.51
CA GLY A 392 -12.01 4.49 -12.68
C GLY A 392 -12.96 3.39 -12.19
N ASN A 393 -12.64 2.13 -12.42
CA ASN A 393 -13.44 0.99 -11.97
C ASN A 393 -12.74 0.26 -10.82
N SER A 394 -12.95 0.71 -9.59
CA SER A 394 -12.42 0.06 -8.38
C SER A 394 -13.37 -0.99 -7.80
N THR A 395 -14.65 -0.92 -8.12
CA THR A 395 -15.67 -1.84 -7.56
C THR A 395 -15.46 -3.27 -8.06
N ALA A 396 -15.18 -3.45 -9.35
CA ALA A 396 -14.98 -4.80 -9.90
C ALA A 396 -13.74 -5.50 -9.31
N PRO A 397 -12.53 -4.88 -9.27
CA PRO A 397 -11.39 -5.46 -8.55
C PRO A 397 -11.70 -5.75 -7.09
N MET A 398 -12.40 -4.84 -6.37
CA MET A 398 -12.78 -5.06 -4.98
C MET A 398 -13.61 -6.35 -4.83
N VAL A 399 -14.70 -6.48 -5.59
CA VAL A 399 -15.61 -7.65 -5.47
C VAL A 399 -14.87 -8.94 -5.82
N ILE A 400 -14.08 -8.95 -6.90
CA ILE A 400 -13.35 -10.14 -7.35
C ILE A 400 -12.28 -10.53 -6.31
N MET A 401 -11.48 -9.56 -5.83
CA MET A 401 -10.41 -9.84 -4.86
C MET A 401 -10.98 -10.25 -3.50
N MET A 402 -12.02 -9.58 -3.01
CA MET A 402 -12.70 -9.98 -1.76
C MET A 402 -13.36 -11.37 -1.90
N GLY A 403 -14.03 -11.63 -3.00
CA GLY A 403 -14.61 -12.94 -3.28
C GLY A 403 -13.56 -14.07 -3.28
N SER A 404 -12.39 -13.82 -3.88
CA SER A 404 -11.32 -14.82 -3.99
C SER A 404 -10.48 -14.94 -2.70
N PHE A 405 -10.09 -13.80 -2.09
CA PHE A 405 -9.15 -13.81 -0.96
C PHE A 405 -9.84 -13.95 0.40
N ILE A 406 -11.13 -13.67 0.48
CA ILE A 406 -11.87 -13.78 1.71
C ILE A 406 -12.88 -14.93 1.60
N VAL A 407 -13.91 -14.78 0.75
CA VAL A 407 -14.99 -15.76 0.72
C VAL A 407 -14.49 -17.15 0.29
N PHE A 408 -13.88 -17.26 -0.88
CA PHE A 408 -13.38 -18.55 -1.37
C PHE A 408 -12.31 -19.13 -0.45
N ARG A 409 -11.34 -18.34 -0.01
CA ARG A 409 -10.26 -18.82 0.86
C ARG A 409 -10.76 -19.32 2.21
N GLN A 410 -11.72 -18.63 2.84
CA GLN A 410 -12.28 -19.09 4.12
C GLN A 410 -13.12 -20.36 3.96
N ILE A 411 -13.91 -20.47 2.89
CA ILE A 411 -14.64 -21.69 2.57
C ILE A 411 -13.66 -22.86 2.33
N TYR A 412 -12.62 -22.63 1.54
CA TYR A 412 -11.56 -23.61 1.30
C TYR A 412 -10.92 -24.07 2.60
N LEU A 413 -10.47 -23.14 3.46
CA LEU A 413 -9.84 -23.45 4.73
C LEU A 413 -10.77 -24.23 5.67
N PHE A 414 -12.04 -23.85 5.73
CA PHE A 414 -13.04 -24.54 6.55
C PHE A 414 -13.26 -25.99 6.09
N ILE A 415 -13.30 -26.24 4.79
CA ILE A 415 -13.48 -27.59 4.24
C ILE A 415 -12.20 -28.41 4.43
N ILE A 416 -11.05 -27.83 4.03
CA ILE A 416 -9.79 -28.55 3.98
C ILE A 416 -9.27 -28.92 5.38
N SER A 417 -9.49 -28.06 6.39
CA SER A 417 -9.12 -28.35 7.77
C SER A 417 -9.88 -29.52 8.39
N LYS A 418 -11.04 -29.87 7.84
CA LYS A 418 -11.82 -31.04 8.26
C LYS A 418 -11.47 -32.32 7.51
N CYS A 419 -10.95 -32.18 6.28
CA CYS A 419 -10.63 -33.32 5.42
C CYS A 419 -9.16 -33.75 5.50
N PHE A 420 -8.24 -32.79 5.69
CA PHE A 420 -6.81 -33.02 5.64
C PHE A 420 -6.11 -32.16 6.69
N ASP A 421 -5.64 -32.79 7.75
CA ASP A 421 -4.89 -32.11 8.83
C ASP A 421 -3.41 -31.98 8.46
N THR A 422 -3.12 -31.19 7.40
CA THR A 422 -1.75 -30.92 6.96
C THR A 422 -1.55 -29.45 6.71
N ILE A 423 -0.41 -28.92 7.15
CA ILE A 423 -0.06 -27.51 6.92
C ILE A 423 0.03 -27.16 5.44
N THR A 424 0.43 -28.11 4.59
CA THR A 424 0.50 -27.91 3.14
C THR A 424 -0.89 -27.61 2.55
N SER A 425 -1.91 -28.37 2.97
CA SER A 425 -3.28 -28.18 2.51
C SER A 425 -3.83 -26.82 2.96
N VAL A 426 -3.54 -26.39 4.18
CA VAL A 426 -3.93 -25.07 4.68
C VAL A 426 -3.21 -23.95 3.89
N ALA A 427 -1.90 -24.07 3.69
CA ALA A 427 -1.10 -23.08 2.98
C ALA A 427 -1.55 -22.92 1.53
N LEU A 428 -1.96 -23.98 0.83
CA LEU A 428 -2.47 -23.92 -0.55
C LEU A 428 -3.73 -23.06 -0.73
N GLY A 429 -4.40 -22.69 0.35
CA GLY A 429 -5.52 -21.73 0.29
C GLY A 429 -5.14 -20.37 -0.27
N TYR A 430 -3.87 -19.92 -0.10
CA TYR A 430 -3.37 -18.71 -0.72
C TYR A 430 -3.21 -18.84 -2.24
N PRO A 431 -2.42 -19.80 -2.76
CA PRO A 431 -2.28 -20.03 -4.20
C PRO A 431 -3.61 -20.21 -4.94
N PHE A 432 -4.52 -21.02 -4.40
CA PHE A 432 -5.82 -21.21 -5.05
C PHE A 432 -6.66 -19.94 -5.09
N GLY A 433 -6.62 -19.13 -4.02
CA GLY A 433 -7.23 -17.81 -4.04
C GLY A 433 -6.60 -16.87 -5.07
N TRP A 434 -5.28 -16.88 -5.21
CA TRP A 434 -4.56 -16.08 -6.21
C TRP A 434 -4.90 -16.49 -7.64
N ILE A 435 -4.95 -17.80 -7.93
CA ILE A 435 -5.31 -18.32 -9.25
C ILE A 435 -6.77 -17.95 -9.60
N LEU A 436 -7.70 -18.18 -8.67
CA LEU A 436 -9.12 -17.83 -8.89
C LEU A 436 -9.26 -16.33 -9.20
N CYS A 437 -8.61 -15.48 -8.40
CA CYS A 437 -8.62 -14.05 -8.60
C CYS A 437 -8.03 -13.66 -9.97
N SER A 438 -6.90 -14.28 -10.36
CA SER A 438 -6.25 -14.03 -11.66
C SER A 438 -7.17 -14.34 -12.82
N VAL A 439 -7.81 -15.52 -12.79
CA VAL A 439 -8.73 -15.96 -13.84
C VAL A 439 -9.92 -15.03 -13.94
N LEU A 440 -10.52 -14.67 -12.81
CA LEU A 440 -11.68 -13.77 -12.80
C LEU A 440 -11.34 -12.36 -13.27
N LEU A 441 -10.20 -11.79 -12.83
CA LEU A 441 -9.73 -10.47 -13.29
C LEU A 441 -9.34 -10.49 -14.76
N PHE A 442 -8.69 -11.56 -15.25
CA PHE A 442 -8.36 -11.73 -16.66
C PHE A 442 -9.63 -11.74 -17.52
N ILE A 443 -10.62 -12.57 -17.16
CA ILE A 443 -11.90 -12.66 -17.87
C ILE A 443 -12.62 -11.30 -17.85
N TYR A 444 -12.70 -10.66 -16.68
CA TYR A 444 -13.34 -9.36 -16.55
C TYR A 444 -12.65 -8.28 -17.39
N TYR A 445 -11.31 -8.20 -17.34
CA TYR A 445 -10.54 -7.24 -18.10
C TYR A 445 -10.73 -7.40 -19.63
N HIS A 446 -10.79 -8.65 -20.14
CA HIS A 446 -10.97 -8.90 -21.57
C HIS A 446 -12.41 -8.74 -22.04
N LYS A 447 -13.40 -9.04 -21.19
CA LYS A 447 -14.83 -8.86 -21.54
C LYS A 447 -15.30 -7.40 -21.43
N VAL A 448 -14.91 -6.69 -20.39
CA VAL A 448 -15.36 -5.32 -20.10
C VAL A 448 -14.37 -4.28 -20.59
N GLY A 449 -13.08 -4.60 -20.57
CA GLY A 449 -11.99 -3.69 -20.95
C GLY A 449 -11.77 -2.56 -19.96
N LEU A 450 -11.05 -1.54 -20.42
CA LEU A 450 -10.76 -0.31 -19.66
C LEU A 450 -11.87 0.75 -19.83
N HIS A 451 -13.08 0.35 -20.23
CA HIS A 451 -14.17 1.29 -20.39
C HIS A 451 -14.71 1.72 -19.03
N SER A 452 -14.58 2.99 -18.71
CA SER A 452 -15.35 3.58 -17.60
C SER A 452 -16.82 3.68 -18.04
N LYS A 453 -17.73 3.06 -17.27
CA LYS A 453 -19.19 3.14 -17.55
C LYS A 453 -19.76 4.55 -17.34
N LYS A 454 -19.01 5.47 -16.79
CA LYS A 454 -19.38 6.91 -16.61
C LYS A 454 -18.13 7.77 -16.76
N LYS A 455 -18.29 9.00 -17.30
CA LYS A 455 -17.24 10.03 -17.26
C LYS A 455 -16.76 10.20 -15.81
N ILE A 456 -15.47 10.11 -15.62
CA ILE A 456 -14.79 10.35 -14.34
C ILE A 456 -14.87 11.82 -14.01
#